data_687b34900adfbfcf82a63b265eb7b04a
#
_entry.id   687b34900adfbfcf82a63b265eb7b04a
#
_cell.length_a   1.000
_cell.length_b   1.000
_cell.length_c   1.000
_cell.angle_alpha   90.00
_cell.angle_beta   90.00
_cell.angle_gamma   90.00
#
_symmetry.space_group_name_H-M   'P 1'
#
loop_
_entity.id
_entity.type
_entity.pdbx_description
1 polymer ?
#
loop_
_entity_poly.entity_id
_entity_poly.type
_entity_poly.pdbx_seq_one_letter_code
_entity_poly.pdbx_strand_id
1 'polypeptide(L)'
;MLEDVAPGSRQVQQVFDFEHRRYDDSWYTRFEPRLVKQFLGECGLPREHFAGIRALDAGCGSGRWTYALSELGADVAAFDLTAGGVEAVNENLGSRDNVSICQANLFRPPFADASFDFVMSWGVLHHTPDTRAAFDRLVPLVKPGGTLYVMVYERTRPLRLLGTNLVRRVMRRLPDERRYEACARLVIRNRTLARVLDPLLMIAQYDPERATVDPRTLQFGLYDAYSPRYNHVHTRSEVTGWFEQAGFEDVTVIDAHEAVKVRAERSAA
;
A
#
# COMPACT_ATOMS: atom_id res chain seq x y z
N MET A 1 -19.56 -1.56 -14.55
CA MET A 1 -18.67 -2.53 -13.86
C MET A 1 -18.13 -2.04 -12.49
N LEU A 2 -18.38 -0.79 -12.08
CA LEU A 2 -18.07 -0.27 -10.74
C LEU A 2 -19.27 -0.32 -9.77
N GLU A 3 -20.43 -0.79 -10.23
CA GLU A 3 -21.71 -0.71 -9.47
C GLU A 3 -21.83 -1.69 -8.29
N ASP A 4 -20.99 -2.72 -8.21
CA ASP A 4 -20.99 -3.75 -7.16
C ASP A 4 -19.88 -3.54 -6.10
N VAL A 5 -19.63 -2.29 -5.73
CA VAL A 5 -18.68 -1.99 -4.65
C VAL A 5 -19.38 -2.27 -3.32
N ALA A 6 -18.87 -3.23 -2.55
CA ALA A 6 -19.43 -3.60 -1.24
C ALA A 6 -19.70 -2.37 -0.36
N PRO A 7 -20.77 -2.37 0.47
CA PRO A 7 -21.04 -1.28 1.39
C PRO A 7 -19.82 -0.96 2.24
N GLY A 8 -19.30 0.27 2.14
CA GLY A 8 -18.06 0.70 2.80
C GLY A 8 -16.84 0.86 1.89
N SER A 9 -16.78 0.18 0.76
CA SER A 9 -15.71 0.41 -0.23
C SER A 9 -15.83 1.77 -0.90
N ARG A 10 -17.04 2.33 -1.05
CA ARG A 10 -17.23 3.72 -1.54
C ARG A 10 -16.55 4.74 -0.64
N GLN A 11 -16.64 4.58 0.68
CA GLN A 11 -15.96 5.50 1.61
C GLN A 11 -14.44 5.36 1.52
N VAL A 12 -13.93 4.14 1.38
CA VAL A 12 -12.50 3.89 1.15
C VAL A 12 -12.06 4.54 -0.16
N GLN A 13 -12.80 4.33 -1.24
CA GLN A 13 -12.53 4.96 -2.53
C GLN A 13 -12.50 6.50 -2.44
N GLN A 14 -13.47 7.14 -1.75
CA GLN A 14 -13.51 8.58 -1.57
C GLN A 14 -12.29 9.11 -0.80
N VAL A 15 -11.90 8.43 0.28
CA VAL A 15 -10.74 8.81 1.09
C VAL A 15 -9.45 8.78 0.28
N PHE A 16 -9.20 7.70 -0.45
CA PHE A 16 -7.99 7.58 -1.27
C PHE A 16 -8.03 8.44 -2.53
N ASP A 17 -9.21 8.65 -3.13
CA ASP A 17 -9.34 9.61 -4.25
C ASP A 17 -9.02 11.04 -3.80
N PHE A 18 -9.51 11.44 -2.61
CA PHE A 18 -9.15 12.73 -2.00
C PHE A 18 -7.64 12.83 -1.74
N GLU A 19 -7.04 11.76 -1.24
CA GLU A 19 -5.61 11.66 -0.97
C GLU A 19 -4.80 11.78 -2.26
N HIS A 20 -5.09 10.96 -3.27
CA HIS A 20 -4.34 10.93 -4.53
C HIS A 20 -4.41 12.26 -5.30
N ARG A 21 -5.55 12.96 -5.27
CA ARG A 21 -5.69 14.29 -5.90
C ARG A 21 -4.93 15.41 -5.17
N ARG A 22 -4.45 15.15 -3.96
CA ARG A 22 -3.70 16.12 -3.13
C ARG A 22 -2.19 15.88 -3.12
N TYR A 23 -1.73 14.79 -3.70
CA TYR A 23 -0.32 14.39 -3.71
C TYR A 23 0.55 15.15 -4.71
N ASP A 24 0.21 16.37 -5.08
CA ASP A 24 0.83 17.12 -6.16
C ASP A 24 2.31 17.48 -5.97
N ASP A 25 2.86 17.50 -4.74
CA ASP A 25 4.25 17.93 -4.48
C ASP A 25 4.95 17.18 -3.32
N SER A 26 4.42 16.04 -2.89
CA SER A 26 4.99 15.32 -1.76
C SER A 26 6.19 14.45 -2.17
N TRP A 27 7.03 14.12 -1.20
CA TRP A 27 8.13 13.16 -1.34
C TRP A 27 7.67 11.79 -1.91
N TYR A 28 6.41 11.44 -1.75
CA TYR A 28 5.82 10.21 -2.28
C TYR A 28 5.65 10.22 -3.80
N THR A 29 5.46 11.39 -4.43
CA THR A 29 5.16 11.53 -5.87
C THR A 29 6.36 11.91 -6.71
N ARG A 30 7.52 12.13 -6.09
CA ARG A 30 8.75 12.35 -6.86
C ARG A 30 9.30 11.03 -7.36
N PHE A 31 9.08 10.77 -8.63
CA PHE A 31 9.66 9.63 -9.34
C PHE A 31 11.16 9.86 -9.52
N GLU A 32 11.94 9.29 -8.63
CA GLU A 32 13.39 9.45 -8.58
C GLU A 32 14.07 8.08 -8.51
N PRO A 33 15.33 7.94 -9.00
CA PRO A 33 16.06 6.67 -8.96
C PRO A 33 16.18 6.03 -7.57
N ARG A 34 16.06 6.83 -6.49
CA ARG A 34 16.02 6.33 -5.12
C ARG A 34 14.85 5.39 -4.85
N LEU A 35 13.69 5.58 -5.54
CA LEU A 35 12.54 4.70 -5.39
C LEU A 35 12.84 3.28 -5.84
N VAL A 36 13.66 3.11 -6.87
CA VAL A 36 14.13 1.78 -7.31
C VAL A 36 14.91 1.09 -6.19
N LYS A 37 15.87 1.78 -5.60
CA LYS A 37 16.65 1.22 -4.46
C LYS A 37 15.74 0.89 -3.27
N GLN A 38 14.80 1.78 -2.99
CA GLN A 38 13.85 1.58 -1.91
C GLN A 38 12.94 0.37 -2.18
N PHE A 39 12.41 0.24 -3.41
CA PHE A 39 11.58 -0.89 -3.81
C PHE A 39 12.32 -2.23 -3.68
N LEU A 40 13.57 -2.31 -4.12
CA LEU A 40 14.40 -3.52 -3.96
C LEU A 40 14.59 -3.88 -2.49
N GLY A 41 14.77 -2.89 -1.60
CA GLY A 41 14.78 -3.10 -0.16
C GLY A 41 13.43 -3.50 0.43
N GLU A 42 12.32 -3.00 -0.16
CA GLU A 42 10.96 -3.36 0.25
C GLU A 42 10.61 -4.82 -0.05
N CYS A 43 10.94 -5.30 -1.25
CA CYS A 43 10.58 -6.66 -1.69
C CYS A 43 11.69 -7.70 -1.43
N GLY A 44 12.93 -7.25 -1.16
CA GLY A 44 14.07 -8.14 -0.89
C GLY A 44 14.51 -8.99 -2.09
N LEU A 45 14.26 -8.51 -3.32
CA LEU A 45 14.64 -9.18 -4.56
C LEU A 45 15.75 -8.39 -5.28
N PRO A 46 16.64 -9.07 -6.02
CA PRO A 46 17.68 -8.40 -6.79
C PRO A 46 17.11 -7.73 -8.03
N ARG A 47 17.82 -6.73 -8.57
CA ARG A 47 17.41 -5.96 -9.75
C ARG A 47 17.11 -6.85 -10.97
N GLU A 48 17.92 -7.87 -11.17
CA GLU A 48 17.89 -8.77 -12.32
C GLU A 48 16.59 -9.58 -12.37
N HIS A 49 15.91 -9.76 -11.23
CA HIS A 49 14.63 -10.44 -11.14
C HIS A 49 13.54 -9.77 -11.99
N PHE A 50 13.62 -8.46 -12.20
CA PHE A 50 12.56 -7.68 -12.82
C PHE A 50 12.75 -7.43 -14.32
N ALA A 51 13.91 -7.71 -14.88
CA ALA A 51 14.19 -7.43 -16.29
C ALA A 51 13.37 -8.33 -17.23
N GLY A 52 12.50 -7.72 -18.03
CA GLY A 52 11.70 -8.39 -19.06
C GLY A 52 10.54 -9.27 -18.53
N ILE A 53 10.27 -9.26 -17.22
CA ILE A 53 9.12 -9.97 -16.65
C ILE A 53 7.84 -9.16 -16.79
N ARG A 54 6.70 -9.83 -16.67
CA ARG A 54 5.39 -9.18 -16.58
C ARG A 54 4.99 -9.02 -15.10
N ALA A 55 4.88 -7.78 -14.64
CA ALA A 55 4.57 -7.44 -13.26
C ALA A 55 3.17 -6.81 -13.10
N LEU A 56 2.52 -7.07 -11.96
CA LEU A 56 1.26 -6.44 -11.56
C LEU A 56 1.46 -5.63 -10.29
N ASP A 57 1.08 -4.34 -10.33
CA ASP A 57 0.92 -3.47 -9.17
C ASP A 57 -0.57 -3.31 -8.83
N ALA A 58 -1.04 -4.08 -7.83
CA ALA A 58 -2.45 -4.16 -7.46
C ALA A 58 -2.79 -3.16 -6.34
N GLY A 59 -3.46 -2.07 -6.70
CA GLY A 59 -3.70 -0.91 -5.84
C GLY A 59 -2.50 0.04 -5.90
N CYS A 60 -2.16 0.48 -7.10
CA CYS A 60 -0.93 1.24 -7.37
C CYS A 60 -0.92 2.67 -6.81
N GLY A 61 -2.09 3.20 -6.40
CA GLY A 61 -2.23 4.58 -5.97
C GLY A 61 -1.69 5.56 -7.02
N SER A 62 -0.82 6.47 -6.61
CA SER A 62 -0.18 7.44 -7.51
C SER A 62 0.98 6.89 -8.36
N GLY A 63 1.26 5.57 -8.30
CA GLY A 63 2.21 4.91 -9.19
C GLY A 63 3.65 4.83 -8.72
N ARG A 64 3.91 5.02 -7.44
CA ARG A 64 5.25 4.96 -6.85
C ARG A 64 6.01 3.68 -7.17
N TRP A 65 5.38 2.54 -6.97
CA TRP A 65 6.00 1.24 -7.22
C TRP A 65 5.88 0.81 -8.67
N THR A 66 4.82 1.24 -9.37
CA THR A 66 4.69 1.13 -10.82
C THR A 66 5.91 1.76 -11.51
N TYR A 67 6.31 2.97 -11.08
CA TYR A 67 7.55 3.62 -11.56
C TYR A 67 8.78 2.76 -11.32
N ALA A 68 8.98 2.27 -10.09
CA ALA A 68 10.15 1.48 -9.75
C ALA A 68 10.25 0.19 -10.57
N LEU A 69 9.14 -0.52 -10.75
CA LEU A 69 9.06 -1.72 -11.60
C LEU A 69 9.38 -1.40 -13.07
N SER A 70 8.84 -0.30 -13.60
CA SER A 70 9.10 0.16 -14.96
C SER A 70 10.59 0.49 -15.19
N GLU A 71 11.24 1.19 -14.23
CA GLU A 71 12.69 1.48 -14.26
C GLU A 71 13.56 0.22 -14.13
N LEU A 72 13.04 -0.84 -13.55
CA LEU A 72 13.70 -2.14 -13.46
C LEU A 72 13.58 -2.97 -14.74
N GLY A 73 12.81 -2.49 -15.72
CA GLY A 73 12.63 -3.14 -17.03
C GLY A 73 11.50 -4.17 -17.08
N ALA A 74 10.59 -4.16 -16.11
CA ALA A 74 9.38 -4.97 -16.14
C ALA A 74 8.34 -4.38 -17.12
N ASP A 75 7.51 -5.25 -17.75
CA ASP A 75 6.25 -4.87 -18.38
C ASP A 75 5.17 -4.80 -17.29
N VAL A 76 4.76 -3.58 -16.93
CA VAL A 76 3.95 -3.32 -15.74
C VAL A 76 2.49 -3.09 -16.11
N ALA A 77 1.62 -3.99 -15.64
CA ALA A 77 0.20 -3.69 -15.50
C ALA A 77 -0.06 -3.13 -14.11
N ALA A 78 -0.85 -2.07 -14.02
CA ALA A 78 -1.25 -1.48 -12.75
C ALA A 78 -2.76 -1.26 -12.71
N PHE A 79 -3.35 -1.31 -11.53
CA PHE A 79 -4.72 -0.86 -11.35
C PHE A 79 -4.94 -0.25 -9.97
N ASP A 80 -5.90 0.67 -9.91
CA ASP A 80 -6.37 1.25 -8.65
C ASP A 80 -7.90 1.36 -8.64
N LEU A 81 -8.49 1.41 -7.44
CA LEU A 81 -9.92 1.62 -7.26
C LEU A 81 -10.32 3.08 -7.54
N THR A 82 -9.39 4.02 -7.35
CA THR A 82 -9.64 5.47 -7.42
C THR A 82 -9.34 6.02 -8.80
N ALA A 83 -10.17 6.95 -9.25
CA ALA A 83 -9.91 7.69 -10.49
C ALA A 83 -8.66 8.57 -10.35
N GLY A 84 -8.49 9.23 -9.18
CA GLY A 84 -7.34 10.09 -8.92
C GLY A 84 -5.99 9.35 -8.99
N GLY A 85 -5.93 8.11 -8.49
CA GLY A 85 -4.73 7.27 -8.63
C GLY A 85 -4.42 6.93 -10.09
N VAL A 86 -5.44 6.51 -10.85
CA VAL A 86 -5.29 6.21 -12.28
C VAL A 86 -4.87 7.44 -13.08
N GLU A 87 -5.49 8.59 -12.81
CA GLU A 87 -5.13 9.88 -13.43
C GLU A 87 -3.66 10.22 -13.16
N ALA A 88 -3.22 10.15 -11.89
CA ALA A 88 -1.85 10.43 -11.49
C ALA A 88 -0.82 9.53 -12.20
N VAL A 89 -1.10 8.22 -12.32
CA VAL A 89 -0.22 7.31 -13.06
C VAL A 89 -0.20 7.64 -14.56
N ASN A 90 -1.35 7.93 -15.17
CA ASN A 90 -1.40 8.31 -16.57
C ASN A 90 -0.63 9.60 -16.87
N GLU A 91 -0.76 10.60 -16.00
CA GLU A 91 -0.03 11.88 -16.14
C GLU A 91 1.48 11.69 -16.05
N ASN A 92 1.95 10.86 -15.13
CA ASN A 92 3.37 10.73 -14.82
C ASN A 92 4.07 9.61 -15.59
N LEU A 93 3.38 8.52 -15.91
CA LEU A 93 3.94 7.30 -16.49
C LEU A 93 3.26 6.86 -17.79
N GLY A 94 2.18 7.51 -18.21
CA GLY A 94 1.40 7.10 -19.38
C GLY A 94 2.14 7.20 -20.73
N SER A 95 3.28 7.90 -20.77
CA SER A 95 4.15 7.93 -21.95
C SER A 95 5.15 6.77 -22.03
N ARG A 96 5.18 5.88 -21.05
CA ARG A 96 6.09 4.73 -21.00
C ARG A 96 5.46 3.55 -21.72
N ASP A 97 6.14 2.98 -22.69
CA ASP A 97 5.66 1.85 -23.47
C ASP A 97 5.47 0.56 -22.64
N ASN A 98 6.17 0.46 -21.50
CA ASN A 98 6.13 -0.68 -20.59
C ASN A 98 5.22 -0.47 -19.37
N VAL A 99 4.28 0.49 -19.41
CA VAL A 99 3.31 0.73 -18.32
C VAL A 99 1.90 0.77 -18.91
N SER A 100 1.02 -0.03 -18.34
CA SER A 100 -0.42 0.00 -18.63
C SER A 100 -1.21 0.14 -17.33
N ILE A 101 -2.25 1.00 -17.32
CA ILE A 101 -3.07 1.23 -16.13
C ILE A 101 -4.55 1.18 -16.46
N CYS A 102 -5.33 0.65 -15.50
CA CYS A 102 -6.80 0.72 -15.56
C CYS A 102 -7.40 0.98 -14.18
N GLN A 103 -8.63 1.50 -14.15
CA GLN A 103 -9.41 1.58 -12.92
C GLN A 103 -10.12 0.25 -12.70
N ALA A 104 -9.86 -0.41 -11.56
CA ALA A 104 -10.44 -1.69 -11.24
C ALA A 104 -10.60 -1.91 -9.73
N ASN A 105 -11.50 -2.85 -9.37
CA ASN A 105 -11.69 -3.31 -8.02
C ASN A 105 -10.85 -4.58 -7.77
N LEU A 106 -10.08 -4.59 -6.69
CA LEU A 106 -9.21 -5.70 -6.30
C LEU A 106 -9.97 -7.03 -6.10
N PHE A 107 -11.26 -6.98 -5.76
CA PHE A 107 -12.08 -8.18 -5.69
C PHE A 107 -12.51 -8.74 -7.06
N ARG A 108 -12.30 -7.98 -8.15
CA ARG A 108 -12.56 -8.36 -9.54
C ARG A 108 -11.46 -7.80 -10.46
N PRO A 109 -10.21 -8.25 -10.28
CA PRO A 109 -9.11 -7.79 -11.13
C PRO A 109 -9.38 -8.19 -12.59
N PRO A 110 -9.14 -7.29 -13.57
CA PRO A 110 -9.52 -7.52 -14.96
C PRO A 110 -8.44 -8.29 -15.74
N PHE A 111 -7.84 -9.29 -15.12
CA PHE A 111 -6.74 -10.07 -15.67
C PHE A 111 -7.06 -11.57 -15.64
N ALA A 112 -6.53 -12.30 -16.60
CA ALA A 112 -6.63 -13.76 -16.63
C ALA A 112 -5.71 -14.37 -15.58
N ASP A 113 -6.03 -15.60 -15.15
CA ASP A 113 -5.19 -16.38 -14.27
C ASP A 113 -3.80 -16.62 -14.89
N ALA A 114 -2.80 -16.81 -14.06
CA ALA A 114 -1.41 -17.09 -14.44
C ALA A 114 -0.85 -16.09 -15.50
N SER A 115 -1.15 -14.80 -15.33
CA SER A 115 -0.75 -13.75 -16.26
C SER A 115 0.56 -13.04 -15.90
N PHE A 116 1.01 -13.14 -14.64
CA PHE A 116 2.12 -12.33 -14.14
C PHE A 116 3.22 -13.17 -13.51
N ASP A 117 4.46 -12.79 -13.78
CA ASP A 117 5.64 -13.37 -13.17
C ASP A 117 5.86 -12.82 -11.75
N PHE A 118 5.44 -11.56 -11.54
CA PHE A 118 5.48 -10.88 -10.25
C PHE A 118 4.16 -10.15 -10.00
N VAL A 119 3.53 -10.40 -8.86
CA VAL A 119 2.33 -9.69 -8.40
C VAL A 119 2.64 -9.04 -7.07
N MET A 120 2.29 -7.76 -6.93
CA MET A 120 2.41 -7.08 -5.66
C MET A 120 1.15 -6.35 -5.25
N SER A 121 0.97 -6.20 -3.92
CA SER A 121 -0.01 -5.29 -3.33
C SER A 121 0.58 -4.70 -2.05
N TRP A 122 0.92 -3.42 -2.10
CA TRP A 122 1.61 -2.73 -1.05
C TRP A 122 0.73 -1.66 -0.41
N GLY A 123 0.36 -1.85 0.86
CA GLY A 123 -0.42 -0.85 1.59
C GLY A 123 -1.93 -0.84 1.29
N VAL A 124 -2.49 -1.89 0.67
CA VAL A 124 -3.85 -1.89 0.11
C VAL A 124 -4.79 -2.85 0.80
N LEU A 125 -4.40 -4.12 0.93
CA LEU A 125 -5.31 -5.20 1.33
C LEU A 125 -6.01 -4.96 2.67
N HIS A 126 -5.30 -4.36 3.62
CA HIS A 126 -5.82 -4.06 4.96
C HIS A 126 -6.84 -2.90 4.98
N HIS A 127 -7.01 -2.19 3.87
CA HIS A 127 -8.07 -1.19 3.67
C HIS A 127 -9.29 -1.75 2.94
N THR A 128 -9.34 -3.05 2.71
CA THR A 128 -10.50 -3.73 2.12
C THR A 128 -11.46 -4.25 3.21
N PRO A 129 -12.71 -4.59 2.86
CA PRO A 129 -13.65 -5.21 3.80
C PRO A 129 -13.16 -6.52 4.42
N ASP A 130 -12.38 -7.29 3.65
CA ASP A 130 -11.81 -8.57 4.05
C ASP A 130 -10.43 -8.72 3.42
N THR A 131 -9.38 -8.59 4.25
CA THR A 131 -7.98 -8.63 3.83
C THR A 131 -7.61 -9.98 3.23
N ARG A 132 -8.09 -11.10 3.82
CA ARG A 132 -7.82 -12.45 3.34
C ARG A 132 -8.51 -12.70 2.00
N ALA A 133 -9.77 -12.37 1.87
CA ALA A 133 -10.48 -12.51 0.59
C ALA A 133 -9.85 -11.66 -0.52
N ALA A 134 -9.31 -10.49 -0.18
CA ALA A 134 -8.56 -9.64 -1.11
C ALA A 134 -7.25 -10.29 -1.54
N PHE A 135 -6.50 -10.88 -0.61
CA PHE A 135 -5.29 -11.66 -0.89
C PHE A 135 -5.61 -12.83 -1.84
N ASP A 136 -6.68 -13.59 -1.56
CA ASP A 136 -7.08 -14.76 -2.36
C ASP A 136 -7.41 -14.39 -3.82
N ARG A 137 -7.74 -13.11 -4.12
CA ARG A 137 -7.95 -12.64 -5.50
C ARG A 137 -6.66 -12.40 -6.26
N LEU A 138 -5.55 -12.22 -5.59
CA LEU A 138 -4.25 -12.03 -6.24
C LEU A 138 -3.58 -13.37 -6.57
N VAL A 139 -3.84 -14.40 -5.76
CA VAL A 139 -3.22 -15.74 -5.90
C VAL A 139 -3.34 -16.31 -7.32
N PRO A 140 -4.54 -16.36 -7.95
CA PRO A 140 -4.68 -16.94 -9.29
C PRO A 140 -3.87 -16.21 -10.36
N LEU A 141 -3.62 -14.90 -10.19
CA LEU A 141 -2.96 -14.05 -11.19
C LEU A 141 -1.47 -14.35 -11.35
N VAL A 142 -0.85 -14.95 -10.32
CA VAL A 142 0.57 -15.33 -10.32
C VAL A 142 0.77 -16.57 -11.17
N LYS A 143 1.73 -16.56 -12.09
CA LYS A 143 2.13 -17.77 -12.86
C LYS A 143 2.71 -18.85 -11.91
N PRO A 144 2.67 -20.13 -12.30
CA PRO A 144 3.54 -21.13 -11.68
C PRO A 144 5.00 -20.67 -11.74
N GLY A 145 5.73 -20.75 -10.62
CA GLY A 145 7.09 -20.22 -10.48
C GLY A 145 7.18 -18.70 -10.34
N GLY A 146 6.06 -17.99 -10.39
CA GLY A 146 6.02 -16.53 -10.18
C GLY A 146 5.96 -16.15 -8.70
N THR A 147 6.23 -14.88 -8.42
CA THR A 147 6.32 -14.33 -7.06
C THR A 147 5.10 -13.49 -6.70
N LEU A 148 4.55 -13.68 -5.50
CA LEU A 148 3.59 -12.77 -4.86
C LEU A 148 4.29 -12.01 -3.72
N TYR A 149 4.14 -10.68 -3.71
CA TYR A 149 4.62 -9.81 -2.63
C TYR A 149 3.48 -8.98 -2.04
N VAL A 150 3.32 -9.03 -0.73
CA VAL A 150 2.25 -8.32 -0.02
C VAL A 150 2.82 -7.54 1.17
N MET A 151 2.34 -6.29 1.34
CA MET A 151 2.56 -5.52 2.55
C MET A 151 1.22 -5.13 3.17
N VAL A 152 1.05 -5.43 4.46
CA VAL A 152 -0.10 -5.03 5.29
C VAL A 152 0.37 -4.47 6.63
N TYR A 153 -0.52 -3.78 7.35
CA TYR A 153 -0.18 -3.23 8.65
C TYR A 153 0.00 -4.32 9.72
N GLU A 154 1.07 -4.18 10.51
CA GLU A 154 1.37 -5.09 11.62
C GLU A 154 0.49 -4.77 12.85
N ARG A 155 0.09 -5.82 13.55
CA ARG A 155 -0.65 -5.69 14.81
C ARG A 155 0.25 -5.10 15.89
N THR A 156 -0.07 -3.89 16.30
CA THR A 156 0.64 -3.17 17.37
C THR A 156 0.15 -3.57 18.75
N ARG A 157 0.74 -2.97 19.79
CA ARG A 157 0.34 -3.19 21.20
C ARG A 157 -1.16 -2.90 21.40
N PRO A 158 -1.89 -3.72 22.20
CA PRO A 158 -3.35 -3.59 22.36
C PRO A 158 -3.79 -2.19 22.80
N LEU A 159 -3.05 -1.54 23.69
CA LEU A 159 -3.37 -0.21 24.18
C LEU A 159 -3.28 0.86 23.08
N ARG A 160 -2.24 0.79 22.26
CA ARG A 160 -2.07 1.68 21.09
C ARG A 160 -3.19 1.46 20.08
N LEU A 161 -3.53 0.22 19.80
CA LEU A 161 -4.63 -0.12 18.89
C LEU A 161 -5.97 0.42 19.39
N LEU A 162 -6.24 0.32 20.70
CA LEU A 162 -7.45 0.87 21.32
C LEU A 162 -7.52 2.40 21.17
N GLY A 163 -6.44 3.11 21.52
CA GLY A 163 -6.35 4.57 21.43
C GLY A 163 -6.47 5.04 19.97
N THR A 164 -5.75 4.39 19.04
CA THR A 164 -5.84 4.67 17.60
C THR A 164 -7.26 4.48 17.09
N ASN A 165 -7.96 3.40 17.46
CA ASN A 165 -9.33 3.14 17.04
C ASN A 165 -10.32 4.17 17.61
N LEU A 166 -10.10 4.69 18.83
CA LEU A 166 -10.91 5.76 19.40
C LEU A 166 -10.76 7.06 18.60
N VAL A 167 -9.51 7.44 18.28
CA VAL A 167 -9.22 8.62 17.42
C VAL A 167 -9.85 8.45 16.05
N ARG A 168 -9.70 7.28 15.41
CA ARG A 168 -10.34 6.96 14.11
C ARG A 168 -11.85 7.17 14.14
N ARG A 169 -12.53 6.74 15.21
CA ARG A 169 -13.98 6.92 15.36
C ARG A 169 -14.39 8.41 15.35
N VAL A 170 -13.58 9.27 15.93
CA VAL A 170 -13.81 10.72 15.93
C VAL A 170 -13.45 11.32 14.56
N MET A 171 -12.26 11.04 14.07
CA MET A 171 -11.73 11.57 12.81
C MET A 171 -12.66 11.28 11.62
N ARG A 172 -13.20 10.07 11.53
CA ARG A 172 -14.11 9.65 10.44
C ARG A 172 -15.47 10.38 10.43
N ARG A 173 -15.80 11.16 11.47
CA ARG A 173 -16.99 12.04 11.48
C ARG A 173 -16.70 13.41 10.85
N LEU A 174 -15.43 13.76 10.65
CA LEU A 174 -15.04 15.00 10.03
C LEU A 174 -15.07 14.87 8.49
N PRO A 175 -15.41 15.94 7.76
CA PRO A 175 -15.14 16.04 6.33
C PRO A 175 -13.66 15.84 6.03
N ASP A 176 -13.32 15.39 4.80
CA ASP A 176 -11.96 15.00 4.44
C ASP A 176 -10.95 16.13 4.63
N GLU A 177 -11.25 17.36 4.25
CA GLU A 177 -10.38 18.53 4.47
C GLU A 177 -10.07 18.76 5.95
N ARG A 178 -11.09 18.78 6.81
CA ARG A 178 -10.91 18.98 8.25
C ARG A 178 -10.18 17.83 8.91
N ARG A 179 -10.41 16.62 8.41
CA ARG A 179 -9.70 15.41 8.87
C ARG A 179 -8.23 15.51 8.51
N TYR A 180 -7.93 15.89 7.27
CA TYR A 180 -6.57 16.10 6.81
C TYR A 180 -5.84 17.16 7.63
N GLU A 181 -6.47 18.32 7.89
CA GLU A 181 -5.92 19.36 8.76
C GLU A 181 -5.73 18.87 10.21
N ALA A 182 -6.65 18.06 10.74
CA ALA A 182 -6.53 17.49 12.08
C ALA A 182 -5.33 16.53 12.19
N CYS A 183 -5.01 15.78 11.13
CA CYS A 183 -3.83 14.93 11.07
C CYS A 183 -2.52 15.72 11.21
N ALA A 184 -2.46 16.96 10.70
CA ALA A 184 -1.28 17.83 10.88
C ALA A 184 -0.94 18.06 12.36
N ARG A 185 -1.95 18.08 13.25
CA ARG A 185 -1.77 18.28 14.70
C ARG A 185 -1.20 17.05 15.39
N LEU A 186 -1.26 15.87 14.76
CA LEU A 186 -0.68 14.63 15.23
C LEU A 186 0.78 14.44 14.75
N VAL A 187 1.28 15.35 13.92
CA VAL A 187 2.70 15.46 13.58
C VAL A 187 3.42 16.19 14.71
N ILE A 188 4.08 15.46 15.60
CA ILE A 188 4.64 16.00 16.84
C ILE A 188 6.14 16.23 16.70
N ARG A 189 6.60 17.48 16.98
CA ARG A 189 8.01 17.87 16.97
C ARG A 189 8.71 17.60 18.30
N ASN A 190 7.97 17.63 19.40
CA ASN A 190 8.52 17.42 20.74
C ASN A 190 8.75 15.94 21.02
N ARG A 191 10.01 15.51 21.10
CA ARG A 191 10.41 14.11 21.30
C ARG A 191 9.88 13.51 22.61
N THR A 192 9.82 14.30 23.68
CA THR A 192 9.30 13.81 24.97
C THR A 192 7.81 13.53 24.89
N LEU A 193 7.05 14.47 24.31
CA LEU A 193 5.62 14.31 24.10
C LEU A 193 5.32 13.13 23.15
N ALA A 194 6.09 12.99 22.08
CA ALA A 194 5.96 11.87 21.17
C ALA A 194 6.16 10.52 21.88
N ARG A 195 7.20 10.37 22.72
CA ARG A 195 7.45 9.14 23.50
C ARG A 195 6.33 8.79 24.48
N VAL A 196 5.65 9.80 25.02
CA VAL A 196 4.51 9.60 25.94
C VAL A 196 3.25 9.17 25.19
N LEU A 197 3.01 9.71 23.99
CA LEU A 197 1.79 9.46 23.22
C LEU A 197 1.87 8.22 22.32
N ASP A 198 3.06 7.86 21.81
CA ASP A 198 3.25 6.73 20.90
C ASP A 198 2.73 5.38 21.43
N PRO A 199 2.88 5.03 22.73
CA PRO A 199 2.28 3.82 23.29
C PRO A 199 0.75 3.80 23.30
N LEU A 200 0.10 4.96 23.14
CA LEU A 200 -1.34 5.14 23.28
C LEU A 200 -2.05 5.30 21.92
N LEU A 201 -1.40 5.93 20.95
CA LEU A 201 -1.99 6.19 19.64
C LEU A 201 -0.92 6.36 18.55
N MET A 202 -1.32 6.15 17.31
CA MET A 202 -0.43 6.41 16.18
C MET A 202 -0.22 7.92 16.05
N ILE A 203 1.04 8.32 16.03
CA ILE A 203 1.49 9.69 15.80
C ILE A 203 2.65 9.68 14.83
N ALA A 204 2.92 10.81 14.19
CA ALA A 204 4.12 10.98 13.39
C ALA A 204 5.10 11.91 14.11
N GLN A 205 6.34 11.47 14.26
CA GLN A 205 7.39 12.29 14.85
C GLN A 205 8.20 12.97 13.76
N TYR A 206 8.13 14.30 13.72
CA TYR A 206 9.00 15.12 12.88
C TYR A 206 10.33 15.38 13.59
N ASP A 207 11.44 15.03 12.93
CA ASP A 207 12.79 15.30 13.39
C ASP A 207 13.50 16.22 12.38
N PRO A 208 13.69 17.52 12.71
CA PRO A 208 14.35 18.46 11.81
C PRO A 208 15.83 18.17 11.58
N GLU A 209 16.49 17.44 12.48
CA GLU A 209 17.91 17.02 12.31
C GLU A 209 18.04 15.84 11.34
N ARG A 210 16.98 15.04 11.24
CA ARG A 210 16.88 13.92 10.29
C ARG A 210 16.04 14.28 9.06
N ALA A 211 15.86 15.54 8.75
CA ALA A 211 14.94 16.18 7.81
C ALA A 211 14.79 15.53 6.41
N THR A 212 14.80 14.20 6.35
CA THR A 212 14.56 13.41 5.14
C THR A 212 13.08 13.27 4.79
N VAL A 213 12.17 13.58 5.72
CA VAL A 213 10.73 13.44 5.53
C VAL A 213 10.03 14.76 5.81
N ASP A 214 9.40 15.32 4.78
CA ASP A 214 8.57 16.52 4.87
C ASP A 214 7.40 16.28 5.87
N PRO A 215 7.07 17.25 6.75
CA PRO A 215 5.88 17.19 7.62
C PRO A 215 4.58 16.88 6.90
N ARG A 216 4.43 17.31 5.65
CA ARG A 216 3.26 16.96 4.81
C ARG A 216 3.19 15.46 4.54
N THR A 217 4.32 14.82 4.23
CA THR A 217 4.37 13.36 4.05
C THR A 217 3.94 12.61 5.31
N LEU A 218 4.36 13.08 6.49
CA LEU A 218 3.91 12.52 7.77
C LEU A 218 2.41 12.72 8.00
N GLN A 219 1.89 13.90 7.64
CA GLN A 219 0.46 14.21 7.72
C GLN A 219 -0.35 13.29 6.80
N PHE A 220 0.12 13.00 5.59
CA PHE A 220 -0.50 12.05 4.67
C PHE A 220 -0.54 10.65 5.26
N GLY A 221 0.57 10.13 5.77
CA GLY A 221 0.60 8.81 6.42
C GLY A 221 -0.36 8.70 7.60
N LEU A 222 -0.57 9.79 8.35
CA LEU A 222 -1.59 9.83 9.41
C LEU A 222 -3.01 9.89 8.84
N TYR A 223 -3.22 10.61 7.74
CA TYR A 223 -4.52 10.66 7.08
C TYR A 223 -4.89 9.27 6.55
N ASP A 224 -3.97 8.57 5.87
CA ASP A 224 -4.12 7.19 5.44
C ASP A 224 -4.45 6.25 6.63
N ALA A 225 -3.73 6.36 7.75
CA ALA A 225 -3.97 5.53 8.92
C ALA A 225 -5.32 5.80 9.62
N TYR A 226 -5.79 7.06 9.65
CA TYR A 226 -6.98 7.46 10.43
C TYR A 226 -8.27 7.55 9.63
N SER A 227 -8.23 7.68 8.32
CA SER A 227 -9.38 8.05 7.48
C SER A 227 -10.16 6.86 6.91
N PRO A 228 -9.55 5.80 6.36
CA PRO A 228 -10.27 4.72 5.73
C PRO A 228 -11.20 3.99 6.70
N ARG A 229 -12.33 3.51 6.21
CA ARG A 229 -13.28 2.71 7.02
C ARG A 229 -12.63 1.46 7.57
N TYR A 230 -11.92 0.75 6.74
CA TYR A 230 -11.20 -0.47 7.11
C TYR A 230 -9.74 -0.14 7.37
N ASN A 231 -9.19 -0.77 8.38
CA ASN A 231 -7.77 -0.68 8.75
C ASN A 231 -7.44 -1.91 9.59
N HIS A 232 -7.39 -3.04 8.91
CA HIS A 232 -7.10 -4.32 9.54
C HIS A 232 -5.61 -4.37 9.89
N VAL A 233 -5.28 -5.09 10.93
CA VAL A 233 -3.90 -5.31 11.36
C VAL A 233 -3.65 -6.79 11.54
N HIS A 234 -2.51 -7.27 11.09
CA HIS A 234 -2.20 -8.69 11.01
C HIS A 234 -0.90 -9.03 11.72
N THR A 235 -0.75 -10.28 12.15
CA THR A 235 0.53 -10.79 12.62
C THR A 235 1.33 -11.39 11.46
N ARG A 236 2.65 -11.51 11.64
CA ARG A 236 3.52 -12.16 10.64
C ARG A 236 3.07 -13.58 10.37
N SER A 237 2.77 -14.35 11.44
CA SER A 237 2.31 -15.76 11.30
C SER A 237 0.95 -15.88 10.59
N GLU A 238 0.04 -14.92 10.77
CA GLU A 238 -1.24 -14.90 10.06
C GLU A 238 -1.03 -14.73 8.56
N VAL A 239 -0.19 -13.76 8.16
CA VAL A 239 0.06 -13.48 6.74
C VAL A 239 0.89 -14.60 6.09
N THR A 240 1.93 -15.12 6.74
CA THR A 240 2.69 -16.28 6.20
C THR A 240 1.79 -17.51 6.01
N GLY A 241 0.88 -17.74 6.95
CA GLY A 241 -0.09 -18.84 6.82
C GLY A 241 -1.04 -18.68 5.61
N TRP A 242 -1.30 -17.45 5.15
CA TRP A 242 -2.09 -17.24 3.91
C TRP A 242 -1.35 -17.75 2.68
N PHE A 243 -0.04 -17.48 2.59
CA PHE A 243 0.79 -17.94 1.49
C PHE A 243 0.92 -19.48 1.48
N GLU A 244 1.19 -20.07 2.64
CA GLU A 244 1.32 -21.52 2.80
C GLU A 244 0.02 -22.26 2.42
N GLN A 245 -1.14 -21.76 2.89
CA GLN A 245 -2.47 -22.31 2.56
C GLN A 245 -2.82 -22.14 1.08
N ALA A 246 -2.27 -21.14 0.41
CA ALA A 246 -2.47 -20.89 -1.01
C ALA A 246 -1.48 -21.67 -1.91
N GLY A 247 -0.61 -22.51 -1.33
CA GLY A 247 0.34 -23.36 -2.07
C GLY A 247 1.58 -22.60 -2.56
N PHE A 248 1.97 -21.52 -1.87
CA PHE A 248 3.24 -20.86 -2.10
C PHE A 248 4.36 -21.53 -1.30
N GLU A 249 5.55 -21.52 -1.88
CA GLU A 249 6.79 -22.04 -1.32
C GLU A 249 7.76 -20.87 -1.04
N ASP A 250 8.87 -21.13 -0.34
CA ASP A 250 9.92 -20.16 -0.02
C ASP A 250 9.39 -18.87 0.63
N VAL A 251 8.40 -19.01 1.54
CA VAL A 251 7.75 -17.91 2.23
C VAL A 251 8.76 -17.13 3.04
N THR A 252 9.06 -15.92 2.60
CA THR A 252 10.05 -15.01 3.20
C THR A 252 9.38 -13.81 3.83
N VAL A 253 9.60 -13.61 5.13
CA VAL A 253 9.21 -12.38 5.84
C VAL A 253 10.35 -11.38 5.74
N ILE A 254 10.06 -10.19 5.22
CA ILE A 254 11.02 -9.10 5.10
C ILE A 254 10.88 -8.21 6.34
N ASP A 255 11.98 -7.93 7.02
CA ASP A 255 11.92 -7.15 8.25
C ASP A 255 11.46 -5.70 7.98
N ALA A 256 10.54 -5.24 8.78
CA ALA A 256 9.96 -3.91 8.67
C ALA A 256 9.42 -3.43 10.01
N HIS A 257 9.39 -2.12 10.19
CA HIS A 257 8.77 -1.49 11.36
C HIS A 257 7.28 -1.24 11.07
N GLU A 258 6.40 -1.75 11.95
CA GLU A 258 4.93 -1.57 11.90
C GLU A 258 4.24 -2.08 10.61
N ALA A 259 4.92 -2.93 9.86
CA ALA A 259 4.38 -3.55 8.67
C ALA A 259 4.76 -5.04 8.60
N VAL A 260 3.84 -5.85 8.12
CA VAL A 260 4.10 -7.24 7.73
C VAL A 260 4.34 -7.26 6.24
N LYS A 261 5.54 -7.63 5.83
CA LYS A 261 5.95 -7.78 4.44
C LYS A 261 6.30 -9.23 4.19
N VAL A 262 5.60 -9.85 3.27
CA VAL A 262 5.80 -11.26 2.91
C VAL A 262 5.87 -11.39 1.41
N ARG A 263 6.86 -12.15 0.94
CA ARG A 263 6.93 -12.62 -0.44
C ARG A 263 7.08 -14.15 -0.47
N ALA A 264 6.58 -14.76 -1.51
CA ALA A 264 6.74 -16.19 -1.72
C ALA A 264 6.61 -16.52 -3.20
N GLU A 265 7.13 -17.68 -3.61
CA GLU A 265 7.02 -18.19 -4.96
C GLU A 265 5.86 -19.17 -5.07
N ARG A 266 5.07 -19.06 -6.14
CA ARG A 266 4.01 -20.02 -6.44
C ARG A 266 4.64 -21.32 -6.93
N SER A 267 4.26 -22.45 -6.36
CA SER A 267 4.76 -23.75 -6.81
C SER A 267 4.65 -23.92 -8.33
N ALA A 268 5.70 -24.46 -8.95
CA ALA A 268 5.77 -24.69 -10.39
C ALA A 268 4.99 -25.96 -10.82
N ALA A 269 4.41 -26.70 -9.87
CA ALA A 269 3.71 -27.95 -10.11
C ALA A 269 2.25 -27.75 -10.55
#